data_4967d8a91dd90662cbe72c2edbf7cf40
#
_entry.id   4967d8a91dd90662cbe72c2edbf7cf40
#
_cell.length_a   1.000
_cell.length_b   1.000
_cell.length_c   1.000
_cell.angle_alpha   90.00
_cell.angle_beta   90.00
_cell.angle_gamma   90.00
#
_symmetry.space_group_name_H-M   'P 1'
#
loop_
_entity.id
_entity.type
_entity.pdbx_description
1 polymer ?
#
loop_
_entity_poly.entity_id
_entity_poly.type
_entity_poly.pdbx_seq_one_letter_code
_entity_poly.pdbx_strand_id
1 'polypeptide(L)' 'MSILEVETITQETIKVEGMSCGHCVMRVKKAMEDVQGVKKVDVSLENKQAVVEFDEGKTDVEKIKAAVRESGYEPA' A
#
# COMPACT_ATOMS: atom_id res chain seq x y z
N MET A 1 -3.85 23.26 -20.24
CA MET A 1 -4.18 22.96 -20.00
C MET A 1 -4.33 22.11 -19.73
N SER A 2 -4.19 21.49 -19.53
CA SER A 2 -4.22 20.57 -19.35
C SER A 2 -4.82 20.01 -18.57
N ILE A 3 -5.20 19.91 -18.20
CA ILE A 3 -5.95 19.64 -17.45
C ILE A 3 -6.49 18.56 -17.42
N LEU A 4 -6.16 18.06 -18.00
CA LEU A 4 -6.65 17.04 -18.16
C LEU A 4 -6.04 15.94 -17.71
N GLU A 5 -5.06 15.98 -17.00
CA GLU A 5 -4.47 14.99 -16.42
C GLU A 5 -5.27 14.58 -15.33
N VAL A 6 -6.19 13.79 -15.41
CA VAL A 6 -6.93 13.28 -14.33
C VAL A 6 -6.27 12.04 -13.88
N GLU A 7 -5.60 12.10 -12.77
CA GLU A 7 -5.04 10.92 -12.17
C GLU A 7 -6.17 10.18 -11.49
N THR A 8 -6.32 8.91 -11.78
CA THR A 8 -7.33 8.09 -11.14
C THR A 8 -6.73 7.49 -9.89
N ILE A 9 -6.78 8.24 -8.81
CA ILE A 9 -6.22 7.78 -7.54
C ILE A 9 -7.27 7.02 -6.78
N THR A 10 -6.95 5.80 -6.40
CA THR A 10 -7.85 4.94 -5.63
C THR A 10 -7.26 4.71 -4.26
N GLN A 11 -8.08 4.78 -3.25
CA GLN A 11 -7.65 4.53 -1.89
C GLN A 11 -8.21 3.18 -1.45
N GLU A 12 -7.34 2.30 -0.98
CA GLU A 12 -7.75 0.99 -0.51
C GLU A 12 -7.17 0.74 0.86
N THR A 13 -7.92 0.02 1.68
CA THR A 13 -7.47 -0.38 3.00
C THR A 13 -7.19 -1.87 2.96
N ILE A 14 -5.96 -2.25 3.28
CA ILE A 14 -5.53 -3.63 3.26
C ILE A 14 -5.17 -4.04 4.68
N LYS A 15 -5.79 -5.10 5.17
CA LYS A 15 -5.41 -5.61 6.48
C LYS A 15 -4.12 -6.36 6.35
N VAL A 16 -3.20 -6.14 7.27
CA VAL A 16 -1.90 -6.79 7.25
C VAL A 16 -1.70 -7.49 8.57
N GLU A 17 -1.51 -8.78 8.51
CA GLU A 17 -1.29 -9.57 9.72
C GLU A 17 0.18 -9.87 9.88
N GLY A 18 0.60 -10.06 11.10
CA GLY A 18 1.99 -10.33 11.40
C GLY A 18 2.78 -9.13 11.85
N MET A 19 2.19 -7.95 11.79
CA MET A 19 2.86 -6.75 12.28
C MET A 19 2.78 -6.75 13.80
N SER A 20 3.94 -6.75 14.45
CA SER A 20 3.96 -6.78 15.91
C SER A 20 4.73 -5.63 16.51
N CYS A 21 5.38 -4.80 15.71
CA CYS A 21 6.14 -3.67 16.24
C CYS A 21 6.35 -2.63 15.16
N GLY A 22 6.97 -1.52 15.54
CA GLY A 22 7.18 -0.44 14.60
C GLY A 22 8.05 -0.79 13.41
N HIS A 23 8.99 -1.71 13.59
CA HIS A 23 9.83 -2.14 12.48
C HIS A 23 8.99 -2.83 11.40
N CYS A 24 8.00 -3.61 11.83
CA CYS A 24 7.12 -4.29 10.90
C CYS A 24 6.32 -3.27 10.10
N VAL A 25 5.84 -2.24 10.77
CA VAL A 25 5.08 -1.18 10.10
C VAL A 25 5.95 -0.54 9.04
N MET A 26 7.20 -0.25 9.37
CA MET A 26 8.10 0.41 8.42
C MET A 26 8.39 -0.49 7.22
N ARG A 27 8.53 -1.78 7.46
CA ARG A 27 8.79 -2.72 6.36
C ARG A 27 7.62 -2.80 5.41
N VAL A 28 6.41 -2.89 5.96
CA VAL A 28 5.21 -2.96 5.14
C VAL A 28 5.05 -1.67 4.35
N LYS A 29 5.24 -0.54 5.02
CA LYS A 29 5.10 0.74 4.37
C LYS A 29 6.08 0.87 3.21
N LYS A 30 7.34 0.49 3.44
CA LYS A 30 8.35 0.61 2.42
C LYS A 30 8.06 -0.33 1.26
N ALA A 31 7.61 -1.55 1.56
CA ALA A 31 7.29 -2.51 0.51
C ALA A 31 6.18 -1.98 -0.38
N MET A 32 5.18 -1.35 0.22
CA MET A 32 4.09 -0.79 -0.55
C MET A 32 4.53 0.43 -1.34
N GLU A 33 5.37 1.27 -0.73
CA GLU A 33 5.84 2.47 -1.42
C GLU A 33 6.72 2.14 -2.61
N ASP A 34 7.36 0.98 -2.59
CA ASP A 34 8.22 0.58 -3.68
C ASP A 34 7.42 0.12 -4.90
N VAL A 35 6.14 -0.09 -4.75
CA VAL A 35 5.30 -0.49 -5.88
C VAL A 35 5.09 0.72 -6.77
N GLN A 36 5.40 0.54 -8.05
CA GLN A 36 5.26 1.65 -8.98
C GLN A 36 3.79 2.02 -9.12
N GLY A 37 3.50 3.29 -9.02
CA GLY A 37 2.12 3.77 -9.10
C GLY A 37 1.51 4.10 -7.75
N VAL A 38 2.15 3.69 -6.66
CA VAL A 38 1.66 4.00 -5.33
C VAL A 38 2.03 5.44 -5.00
N LYS A 39 1.05 6.21 -4.55
CA LYS A 39 1.26 7.62 -4.22
C LYS A 39 1.46 7.84 -2.73
N LYS A 40 0.73 7.11 -1.90
CA LYS A 40 0.80 7.34 -0.47
C LYS A 40 0.45 6.06 0.26
N VAL A 41 1.13 5.80 1.36
CA VAL A 41 0.87 4.64 2.20
C VAL A 41 0.81 5.10 3.64
N ASP A 42 -0.22 4.67 4.36
CA ASP A 42 -0.37 5.00 5.75
C ASP A 42 -0.67 3.70 6.49
N VAL A 43 0.26 3.23 7.28
CA VAL A 43 0.14 1.95 7.97
C VAL A 43 -0.19 2.20 9.43
N SER A 44 -1.18 1.48 9.94
CA SER A 44 -1.59 1.58 11.32
C SER A 44 -1.33 0.26 12.02
N LEU A 45 -0.42 0.27 12.99
CA LEU A 45 -0.13 -0.91 13.77
C LEU A 45 -1.32 -1.25 14.69
N GLU A 46 -1.92 -0.21 15.21
CA GLU A 46 -3.03 -0.38 16.13
C GLU A 46 -4.20 -1.09 15.48
N ASN A 47 -4.50 -0.74 14.25
CA ASN A 47 -5.60 -1.34 13.51
C ASN A 47 -5.16 -2.49 12.63
N LYS A 48 -3.87 -2.74 12.57
CA LYS A 48 -3.28 -3.81 11.77
C LYS A 48 -3.71 -3.72 10.33
N GLN A 49 -3.66 -2.51 9.80
CA GLN A 49 -4.09 -2.29 8.42
C GLN A 49 -3.24 -1.20 7.78
N ALA A 50 -3.28 -1.14 6.48
CA ALA A 50 -2.57 -0.13 5.72
C ALA A 50 -3.54 0.49 4.73
N VAL A 51 -3.54 1.81 4.67
CA VAL A 51 -4.34 2.54 3.69
C VAL A 51 -3.37 2.99 2.62
N VAL A 52 -3.65 2.63 1.38
CA VAL A 52 -2.76 2.94 0.28
C VAL A 52 -3.52 3.71 -0.79
N GLU A 53 -2.88 4.76 -1.30
CA GLU A 53 -3.44 5.52 -2.41
C GLU A 53 -2.55 5.26 -3.61
N PHE A 54 -3.13 4.84 -4.69
CA PHE A 54 -2.36 4.47 -5.88
C PHE A 54 -3.11 4.84 -7.15
N ASP A 55 -2.34 4.89 -8.23
CA ASP A 55 -2.90 5.20 -9.53
C ASP A 55 -3.31 3.90 -10.20
N GLU A 56 -4.62 3.73 -10.39
CA GLU A 56 -5.15 2.51 -10.98
C GLU A 56 -4.63 2.25 -12.39
N GLY A 57 -4.18 3.28 -13.05
CA GLY A 57 -3.63 3.11 -14.39
C GLY A 57 -2.23 2.53 -14.40
N LYS A 58 -1.57 2.51 -13.23
CA LYS A 58 -0.19 2.03 -13.15
C LYS A 58 -0.04 0.79 -12.31
N THR A 59 -0.90 0.60 -11.34
CA THR A 59 -0.83 -0.57 -10.48
C THR A 59 -2.23 -0.92 -9.99
N ASP A 60 -2.33 -1.98 -9.22
CA ASP A 60 -3.61 -2.36 -8.64
C ASP A 60 -3.37 -2.97 -7.27
N VAL A 61 -4.45 -3.26 -6.56
CA VAL A 61 -4.35 -3.73 -5.19
C VAL A 61 -3.69 -5.11 -5.12
N GLU A 62 -3.81 -5.91 -6.18
CA GLU A 62 -3.20 -7.23 -6.19
C GLU A 62 -1.68 -7.12 -6.17
N LYS A 63 -1.13 -6.19 -6.93
CA LYS A 63 0.31 -5.99 -6.95
C LYS A 63 0.81 -5.46 -5.61
N ILE A 64 0.03 -4.61 -4.98
CA ILE A 64 0.38 -4.07 -3.67
C ILE A 64 0.36 -5.18 -2.62
N LYS A 65 -0.65 -6.05 -2.68
CA LYS A 65 -0.71 -7.18 -1.76
C LYS A 65 0.45 -8.14 -1.98
N ALA A 66 0.84 -8.33 -3.23
CA ALA A 66 1.97 -9.19 -3.53
C ALA A 66 3.25 -8.64 -2.91
N ALA A 67 3.42 -7.32 -2.94
CA ALA A 67 4.59 -6.70 -2.34
C ALA A 67 4.60 -6.91 -0.83
N VAL A 68 3.43 -6.82 -0.19
CA VAL A 68 3.33 -7.07 1.24
C VAL A 68 3.69 -8.51 1.55
N ARG A 69 3.20 -9.43 0.72
CA ARG A 69 3.47 -10.85 0.94
C ARG A 69 4.96 -11.14 0.79
N GLU A 70 5.61 -10.49 -0.17
CA GLU A 70 7.04 -10.67 -0.36
C GLU A 70 7.86 -10.13 0.79
N SER A 71 7.33 -9.19 1.52
CA SER A 71 8.05 -8.65 2.68
C SER A 71 7.89 -9.55 3.91
N GLY A 72 7.08 -10.59 3.81
CA GLY A 72 6.94 -11.55 4.89
C GLY A 72 5.68 -11.39 5.73
N TYR A 73 4.73 -10.57 5.27
CA TYR A 73 3.50 -10.34 6.01
C TYR A 73 2.30 -10.84 5.20
N GLU A 74 1.19 -11.00 5.89
CA GLU A 74 0.00 -11.54 5.26
C GLU A 74 -1.00 -10.42 4.97
N PRO A 75 -1.19 -10.05 3.72
CA PRO A 75 -2.22 -9.08 3.38
C PRO A 75 -3.58 -9.79 3.33
N ALA A 76 -4.57 -9.16 3.87
CA ALA A 76 -5.90 -9.76 3.91
C ALA A 76 -6.89 -8.94 3.08
#